data_197c6576abfea535ffe1643a12845bf6
#
_entry.id   197c6576abfea535ffe1643a12845bf6
#
_cell.length_a   1.000
_cell.length_b   1.000
_cell.length_c   1.000
_cell.angle_alpha   90.00
_cell.angle_beta   90.00
_cell.angle_gamma   90.00
#
_symmetry.space_group_name_H-M   'P 1'
#
loop_
_entity.id
_entity.type
_entity.pdbx_description
1 polymer ?
#
loop_
_entity_poly.entity_id
_entity_poly.type
_entity_poly.pdbx_seq_one_letter_code
_entity_poly.pdbx_strand_id
1 'polypeptide(L)'
;MSDKSGLIDRAVNQLRARISSGDWPVGSKIPTEPALTELLGVGRNTVREAVQSLVHAGLLVRRQGSGTYVLSDSELMVVMGREIAGATQQHVLEIRRSLEVESARLAAVRRTPADIAVLRDLNTARQDAFAIGDVDLMVSSDLALHRAIAAAAGNPVLQSLYENLIDAIGANIRTNVIGLVHTRSEDDHDALVDAIEAGDPERAIDEITSYLAVYISGQGATGSEASAPSTATSGRTGQPR
;
A
#
# COMPACT_ATOMS: atom_id res chain seq x y z
N MET A 1 -7.28 -2.60 -42.66
CA MET A 1 -7.19 -1.85 -41.37
C MET A 1 -6.98 -2.79 -40.16
N SER A 2 -7.21 -4.09 -40.29
CA SER A 2 -7.08 -5.09 -39.19
C SER A 2 -5.62 -5.39 -38.73
N ASP A 3 -4.63 -5.18 -39.60
CA ASP A 3 -3.24 -5.57 -39.34
C ASP A 3 -2.48 -4.59 -38.42
N LYS A 4 -2.75 -3.30 -38.49
CA LYS A 4 -2.06 -2.27 -37.67
C LYS A 4 -2.44 -2.32 -36.21
N SER A 5 -3.71 -2.58 -35.87
CA SER A 5 -4.16 -2.73 -34.49
C SER A 5 -3.48 -3.94 -33.83
N GLY A 6 -3.43 -5.07 -34.54
CA GLY A 6 -2.76 -6.27 -34.02
C GLY A 6 -1.24 -6.11 -33.77
N LEU A 7 -0.56 -5.24 -34.55
CA LEU A 7 0.86 -4.93 -34.31
C LEU A 7 1.06 -4.06 -33.07
N ILE A 8 0.16 -3.10 -32.82
CA ILE A 8 0.22 -2.26 -31.63
C ILE A 8 -0.05 -3.10 -30.38
N ASP A 9 -1.10 -3.92 -30.38
CA ASP A 9 -1.45 -4.80 -29.26
C ASP A 9 -0.31 -5.78 -28.94
N ARG A 10 0.34 -6.32 -29.97
CA ARG A 10 1.52 -7.17 -29.80
C ARG A 10 2.68 -6.43 -29.16
N ALA A 11 2.97 -5.21 -29.62
CA ALA A 11 4.01 -4.37 -29.03
C ALA A 11 3.70 -4.00 -27.58
N VAL A 12 2.45 -3.60 -27.26
CA VAL A 12 1.99 -3.33 -25.89
C VAL A 12 2.22 -4.55 -25.00
N ASN A 13 1.81 -5.75 -25.44
CA ASN A 13 1.94 -6.98 -24.66
C ASN A 13 3.41 -7.37 -24.42
N GLN A 14 4.29 -7.17 -25.41
CA GLN A 14 5.72 -7.43 -25.24
C GLN A 14 6.38 -6.45 -24.26
N LEU A 15 6.05 -5.16 -24.33
CA LEU A 15 6.55 -4.16 -23.39
C LEU A 15 6.02 -4.44 -21.97
N ARG A 16 4.71 -4.74 -21.84
CA ARG A 16 4.10 -5.12 -20.56
C ARG A 16 4.77 -6.34 -19.95
N ALA A 17 5.02 -7.38 -20.74
CA ALA A 17 5.69 -8.58 -20.25
C ALA A 17 7.06 -8.29 -19.63
N ARG A 18 7.86 -7.39 -20.25
CA ARG A 18 9.17 -6.99 -19.72
C ARG A 18 9.09 -6.18 -18.44
N ILE A 19 8.04 -5.37 -18.29
CA ILE A 19 7.78 -4.62 -17.07
C ILE A 19 7.38 -5.59 -15.95
N SER A 20 6.40 -6.46 -16.21
CA SER A 20 5.88 -7.41 -15.22
C SER A 20 6.85 -8.51 -14.85
N SER A 21 7.81 -8.88 -15.74
CA SER A 21 8.89 -9.84 -15.41
C SER A 21 10.00 -9.24 -14.56
N GLY A 22 10.04 -7.89 -14.41
CA GLY A 22 11.14 -7.19 -13.75
C GLY A 22 12.37 -6.96 -14.62
N ASP A 23 12.33 -7.30 -15.93
CA ASP A 23 13.42 -6.94 -16.87
C ASP A 23 13.68 -5.44 -16.86
N TRP A 24 12.61 -4.66 -16.67
CA TRP A 24 12.65 -3.23 -16.42
C TRP A 24 12.00 -2.94 -15.06
N PRO A 25 12.79 -2.84 -13.99
CA PRO A 25 12.28 -2.58 -12.64
C PRO A 25 11.57 -1.24 -12.51
N VAL A 26 10.63 -1.12 -11.56
CA VAL A 26 9.98 0.14 -11.22
C VAL A 26 11.05 1.20 -10.90
N GLY A 27 10.87 2.40 -11.43
CA GLY A 27 11.82 3.50 -11.34
C GLY A 27 12.93 3.48 -12.41
N SER A 28 13.14 2.38 -13.13
CA SER A 28 14.14 2.29 -14.18
C SER A 28 13.69 3.00 -15.46
N LYS A 29 14.67 3.44 -16.26
CA LYS A 29 14.44 4.03 -17.57
C LYS A 29 14.34 2.92 -18.62
N ILE A 30 13.27 2.93 -19.43
CA ILE A 30 13.14 2.01 -20.55
C ILE A 30 14.03 2.45 -21.74
N PRO A 31 14.35 1.54 -22.68
CA PRO A 31 15.08 1.88 -23.89
C PRO A 31 14.37 2.98 -24.70
N THR A 32 15.16 3.74 -25.48
CA THR A 32 14.63 4.79 -26.34
C THR A 32 13.74 4.25 -27.45
N GLU A 33 12.83 5.08 -28.01
CA GLU A 33 11.94 4.65 -29.10
C GLU A 33 12.70 4.02 -30.29
N PRO A 34 13.88 4.52 -30.73
CA PRO A 34 14.67 3.83 -31.76
C PRO A 34 15.13 2.44 -31.32
N ALA A 35 15.65 2.29 -30.11
CA ALA A 35 16.08 0.99 -29.58
C ALA A 35 14.90 0.01 -29.41
N LEU A 36 13.72 0.51 -29.02
CA LEU A 36 12.50 -0.29 -28.94
C LEU A 36 12.02 -0.74 -30.35
N THR A 37 12.23 0.09 -31.39
CA THR A 37 11.92 -0.28 -32.77
C THR A 37 12.74 -1.49 -33.22
N GLU A 38 14.03 -1.51 -32.91
CA GLU A 38 14.91 -2.65 -33.16
C GLU A 38 14.54 -3.88 -32.34
N LEU A 39 14.30 -3.68 -31.03
CA LEU A 39 13.96 -4.74 -30.09
C LEU A 39 12.65 -5.47 -30.45
N LEU A 40 11.63 -4.73 -30.85
CA LEU A 40 10.29 -5.26 -31.13
C LEU A 40 10.07 -5.62 -32.61
N GLY A 41 10.96 -5.20 -33.52
CA GLY A 41 10.84 -5.44 -34.95
C GLY A 41 9.61 -4.76 -35.58
N VAL A 42 9.17 -3.61 -35.04
CA VAL A 42 8.00 -2.86 -35.50
C VAL A 42 8.34 -1.41 -35.84
N GLY A 43 7.48 -0.74 -36.59
CA GLY A 43 7.70 0.65 -36.99
C GLY A 43 7.66 1.65 -35.84
N ARG A 44 8.34 2.81 -36.00
CA ARG A 44 8.42 3.87 -34.96
C ARG A 44 7.03 4.34 -34.46
N ASN A 45 6.05 4.46 -35.34
CA ASN A 45 4.69 4.87 -34.96
C ASN A 45 4.03 3.84 -34.06
N THR A 46 4.21 2.53 -34.36
CA THR A 46 3.70 1.43 -33.52
C THR A 46 4.33 1.45 -32.12
N VAL A 47 5.66 1.65 -32.05
CA VAL A 47 6.36 1.82 -30.77
C VAL A 47 5.81 3.00 -29.97
N ARG A 48 5.65 4.15 -30.62
CA ARG A 48 5.13 5.36 -29.97
C ARG A 48 3.71 5.17 -29.44
N GLU A 49 2.83 4.54 -30.22
CA GLU A 49 1.46 4.23 -29.81
C GLU A 49 1.45 3.22 -28.65
N ALA A 50 2.30 2.18 -28.70
CA ALA A 50 2.43 1.20 -27.62
C ALA A 50 2.93 1.83 -26.32
N VAL A 51 3.99 2.64 -26.36
CA VAL A 51 4.50 3.37 -25.19
C VAL A 51 3.43 4.32 -24.66
N GLN A 52 2.72 5.03 -25.53
CA GLN A 52 1.64 5.93 -25.13
C GLN A 52 0.50 5.19 -24.43
N SER A 53 0.13 4.00 -24.93
CA SER A 53 -0.87 3.14 -24.29
C SER A 53 -0.46 2.77 -22.87
N LEU A 54 0.81 2.36 -22.65
CA LEU A 54 1.32 2.02 -21.33
C LEU A 54 1.46 3.24 -20.38
N VAL A 55 1.69 4.44 -20.96
CA VAL A 55 1.64 5.70 -20.19
C VAL A 55 0.21 6.00 -19.73
N HIS A 56 -0.78 5.80 -20.59
CA HIS A 56 -2.20 5.97 -20.22
C HIS A 56 -2.65 4.93 -19.19
N ALA A 57 -2.16 3.70 -19.31
CA ALA A 57 -2.39 2.65 -18.31
C ALA A 57 -1.68 2.90 -16.96
N GLY A 58 -0.77 3.90 -16.89
CA GLY A 58 -0.03 4.24 -15.69
C GLY A 58 1.16 3.31 -15.39
N LEU A 59 1.51 2.40 -16.30
CA LEU A 59 2.71 1.57 -16.16
C LEU A 59 3.99 2.34 -16.45
N LEU A 60 3.91 3.36 -17.30
CA LEU A 60 5.03 4.20 -17.69
C LEU A 60 4.75 5.67 -17.41
N VAL A 61 5.81 6.46 -17.21
CA VAL A 61 5.77 7.91 -17.11
C VAL A 61 6.83 8.54 -18.00
N ARG A 62 6.43 9.57 -18.77
CA ARG A 62 7.38 10.39 -19.54
C ARG A 62 7.90 11.54 -18.69
N ARG A 63 9.23 11.67 -18.62
CA ARG A 63 9.91 12.82 -18.00
C ARG A 63 10.54 13.65 -19.12
N GLN A 64 10.07 14.88 -19.27
CA GLN A 64 10.53 15.76 -20.33
C GLN A 64 12.06 15.91 -20.31
N GLY A 65 12.71 15.75 -21.47
CA GLY A 65 14.16 15.82 -21.62
C GLY A 65 14.93 14.62 -21.04
N SER A 66 14.30 13.76 -20.25
CA SER A 66 14.98 12.67 -19.55
C SER A 66 14.67 11.29 -20.16
N GLY A 67 13.42 11.05 -20.62
CA GLY A 67 13.00 9.80 -21.21
C GLY A 67 11.74 9.21 -20.60
N THR A 68 11.50 7.92 -20.80
CA THR A 68 10.34 7.18 -20.27
C THR A 68 10.80 6.21 -19.19
N TYR A 69 10.10 6.16 -18.09
CA TYR A 69 10.43 5.37 -16.90
C TYR A 69 9.27 4.45 -16.52
N VAL A 70 9.59 3.30 -15.94
CA VAL A 70 8.60 2.40 -15.33
C VAL A 70 8.06 3.06 -14.07
N LEU A 71 6.75 3.24 -14.01
CA LEU A 71 6.05 3.80 -12.86
C LEU A 71 5.42 2.71 -11.98
N SER A 72 4.89 1.66 -12.61
CA SER A 72 4.29 0.50 -11.94
C SER A 72 4.49 -0.74 -12.82
N ASP A 73 4.55 -1.91 -12.22
CA ASP A 73 4.64 -3.20 -12.89
C ASP A 73 3.26 -3.87 -13.08
N SER A 74 2.20 -3.27 -12.51
CA SER A 74 0.84 -3.80 -12.51
C SER A 74 -0.21 -2.72 -12.77
N GLU A 75 -1.05 -2.92 -13.80
CA GLU A 75 -2.20 -2.04 -14.08
C GLU A 75 -3.23 -2.07 -12.94
N LEU A 76 -3.44 -3.23 -12.34
CA LEU A 76 -4.33 -3.36 -11.19
C LEU A 76 -3.91 -2.41 -10.07
N MET A 77 -2.61 -2.28 -9.86
CA MET A 77 -2.03 -1.45 -8.83
C MET A 77 -2.26 0.03 -9.06
N VAL A 78 -2.15 0.46 -10.32
CA VAL A 78 -2.43 1.84 -10.70
C VAL A 78 -3.90 2.19 -10.43
N VAL A 79 -4.82 1.28 -10.73
CA VAL A 79 -6.25 1.47 -10.48
C VAL A 79 -6.53 1.48 -8.99
N MET A 80 -6.05 0.47 -8.26
CA MET A 80 -6.23 0.37 -6.81
C MET A 80 -5.62 1.56 -6.06
N GLY A 81 -4.43 2.01 -6.45
CA GLY A 81 -3.81 3.19 -5.84
C GLY A 81 -4.64 4.46 -5.98
N ARG A 82 -5.35 4.63 -7.11
CA ARG A 82 -6.27 5.77 -7.29
C ARG A 82 -7.51 5.67 -6.41
N GLU A 83 -8.11 4.48 -6.31
CA GLU A 83 -9.28 4.24 -5.45
C GLU A 83 -8.92 4.48 -3.97
N ILE A 84 -7.76 3.98 -3.55
CA ILE A 84 -7.30 4.12 -2.16
C ILE A 84 -6.91 5.56 -1.84
N ALA A 85 -6.33 6.31 -2.78
CA ALA A 85 -6.00 7.72 -2.58
C ALA A 85 -7.24 8.59 -2.30
N GLY A 86 -8.43 8.15 -2.75
CA GLY A 86 -9.72 8.79 -2.46
C GLY A 86 -10.47 8.19 -1.27
N ALA A 87 -9.96 7.11 -0.67
CA ALA A 87 -10.64 6.42 0.43
C ALA A 87 -10.48 7.15 1.76
N THR A 88 -11.47 6.99 2.63
CA THR A 88 -11.34 7.48 4.01
C THR A 88 -10.36 6.63 4.81
N GLN A 89 -9.80 7.23 5.87
CA GLN A 89 -8.92 6.55 6.82
C GLN A 89 -9.55 5.24 7.36
N GLN A 90 -10.86 5.28 7.65
CA GLN A 90 -11.61 4.11 8.11
C GLN A 90 -11.62 2.99 7.06
N HIS A 91 -11.91 3.30 5.79
CA HIS A 91 -11.94 2.30 4.73
C HIS A 91 -10.58 1.65 4.51
N VAL A 92 -9.49 2.44 4.58
CA VAL A 92 -8.12 1.91 4.50
C VAL A 92 -7.85 0.96 5.67
N LEU A 93 -8.28 1.30 6.88
CA LEU A 93 -8.09 0.48 8.08
C LEU A 93 -8.90 -0.84 8.01
N GLU A 94 -10.11 -0.82 7.47
CA GLU A 94 -10.93 -2.03 7.26
C GLU A 94 -10.27 -3.00 6.28
N ILE A 95 -9.73 -2.50 5.17
CA ILE A 95 -8.98 -3.31 4.19
C ILE A 95 -7.66 -3.81 4.80
N ARG A 96 -6.91 -2.94 5.48
CA ARG A 96 -5.70 -3.30 6.22
C ARG A 96 -5.98 -4.49 7.15
N ARG A 97 -7.03 -4.38 7.99
CA ARG A 97 -7.42 -5.46 8.89
C ARG A 97 -7.69 -6.77 8.15
N SER A 98 -8.43 -6.72 7.05
CA SER A 98 -8.78 -7.92 6.27
C SER A 98 -7.53 -8.63 5.73
N LEU A 99 -6.53 -7.88 5.26
CA LEU A 99 -5.29 -8.43 4.73
C LEU A 99 -4.35 -8.92 5.84
N GLU A 100 -4.20 -8.16 6.92
CA GLU A 100 -3.27 -8.49 8.00
C GLU A 100 -3.75 -9.68 8.83
N VAL A 101 -5.05 -9.77 9.12
CA VAL A 101 -5.64 -10.93 9.82
C VAL A 101 -5.43 -12.22 9.02
N GLU A 102 -5.72 -12.19 7.73
CA GLU A 102 -5.51 -13.39 6.89
C GLU A 102 -4.03 -13.70 6.70
N SER A 103 -3.16 -12.69 6.61
CA SER A 103 -1.70 -12.87 6.56
C SER A 103 -1.17 -13.56 7.82
N ALA A 104 -1.56 -13.09 9.00
CA ALA A 104 -1.15 -13.66 10.29
C ALA A 104 -1.61 -15.13 10.42
N ARG A 105 -2.89 -15.40 10.08
CA ARG A 105 -3.46 -16.74 10.08
C ARG A 105 -2.68 -17.72 9.19
N LEU A 106 -2.41 -17.31 7.96
CA LEU A 106 -1.69 -18.14 7.00
C LEU A 106 -0.21 -18.30 7.36
N ALA A 107 0.43 -17.23 7.84
CA ALA A 107 1.80 -17.27 8.33
C ALA A 107 1.95 -18.28 9.46
N ALA A 108 1.04 -18.29 10.45
CA ALA A 108 1.05 -19.29 11.53
C ALA A 108 0.97 -20.73 11.04
N VAL A 109 0.30 -20.98 9.91
CA VAL A 109 0.19 -22.32 9.31
C VAL A 109 1.39 -22.69 8.43
N ARG A 110 1.99 -21.70 7.71
CA ARG A 110 2.91 -21.96 6.59
C ARG A 110 4.36 -21.53 6.83
N ARG A 111 4.62 -20.73 7.90
CA ARG A 111 5.94 -20.20 8.21
C ARG A 111 7.03 -21.29 8.17
N THR A 112 8.19 -20.89 7.71
CA THR A 112 9.43 -21.65 7.81
C THR A 112 10.29 -21.16 8.99
N PRO A 113 11.30 -21.91 9.45
CA PRO A 113 12.25 -21.39 10.45
C PRO A 113 12.98 -20.11 10.00
N ALA A 114 13.20 -19.94 8.67
CA ALA A 114 13.82 -18.74 8.13
C ALA A 114 12.88 -17.53 8.24
N ASP A 115 11.58 -17.72 8.00
CA ASP A 115 10.58 -16.64 8.19
C ASP A 115 10.55 -16.18 9.64
N ILE A 116 10.58 -17.12 10.59
CA ILE A 116 10.58 -16.78 12.03
C ILE A 116 11.81 -15.97 12.43
N ALA A 117 13.00 -16.33 11.94
CA ALA A 117 14.19 -15.52 12.19
C ALA A 117 14.03 -14.08 11.69
N VAL A 118 13.51 -13.90 10.47
CA VAL A 118 13.23 -12.56 9.90
C VAL A 118 12.19 -11.81 10.73
N LEU A 119 11.10 -12.46 11.14
CA LEU A 119 10.06 -11.82 11.94
C LEU A 119 10.58 -11.36 13.30
N ARG A 120 11.43 -12.16 13.97
CA ARG A 120 12.07 -11.78 15.24
C ARG A 120 12.99 -10.56 15.10
N ASP A 121 13.85 -10.56 14.06
CA ASP A 121 14.75 -9.44 13.80
C ASP A 121 13.97 -8.14 13.51
N LEU A 122 12.92 -8.24 12.68
CA LEU A 122 12.09 -7.08 12.36
C LEU A 122 11.26 -6.58 13.55
N ASN A 123 10.78 -7.48 14.40
CA ASN A 123 10.07 -7.09 15.61
C ASN A 123 11.00 -6.36 16.61
N THR A 124 12.23 -6.84 16.75
CA THR A 124 13.25 -6.14 17.57
C THR A 124 13.54 -4.75 17.00
N ALA A 125 13.77 -4.64 15.71
CA ALA A 125 13.99 -3.35 15.06
C ALA A 125 12.80 -2.39 15.22
N ARG A 126 11.57 -2.92 15.21
CA ARG A 126 10.36 -2.15 15.49
C ARG A 126 10.32 -1.63 16.92
N GLN A 127 10.61 -2.48 17.91
CA GLN A 127 10.69 -2.08 19.33
C GLN A 127 11.72 -0.96 19.53
N ASP A 128 12.91 -1.09 18.94
CA ASP A 128 13.95 -0.07 18.99
C ASP A 128 13.48 1.27 18.37
N ALA A 129 12.79 1.22 17.23
CA ALA A 129 12.23 2.40 16.59
C ALA A 129 11.20 3.11 17.46
N PHE A 130 10.33 2.36 18.14
CA PHE A 130 9.35 2.90 19.09
C PHE A 130 10.01 3.48 20.34
N ALA A 131 11.08 2.87 20.83
CA ALA A 131 11.87 3.39 21.97
C ALA A 131 12.58 4.71 21.61
N ILE A 132 13.04 4.87 20.36
CA ILE A 132 13.63 6.11 19.84
C ILE A 132 12.58 7.22 19.71
N GLY A 133 11.34 6.88 19.36
CA GLY A 133 10.23 7.83 19.18
C GLY A 133 10.27 8.61 17.88
N ASP A 134 11.07 8.20 16.88
CA ASP A 134 11.08 8.77 15.53
C ASP A 134 9.92 8.17 14.73
N VAL A 135 8.95 9.02 14.35
CA VAL A 135 7.73 8.60 13.65
C VAL A 135 8.04 7.92 12.31
N ASP A 136 9.05 8.35 11.58
CA ASP A 136 9.38 7.75 10.28
C ASP A 136 9.98 6.34 10.46
N LEU A 137 10.82 6.15 11.49
CA LEU A 137 11.34 4.84 11.86
C LEU A 137 10.24 3.93 12.39
N MET A 138 9.33 4.43 13.22
CA MET A 138 8.20 3.66 13.74
C MET A 138 7.31 3.14 12.60
N VAL A 139 6.91 4.01 11.67
CA VAL A 139 6.10 3.63 10.50
C VAL A 139 6.83 2.64 9.61
N SER A 140 8.10 2.90 9.28
CA SER A 140 8.85 2.03 8.37
C SER A 140 9.14 0.65 8.95
N SER A 141 9.43 0.56 10.24
CA SER A 141 9.67 -0.71 10.93
C SER A 141 8.38 -1.53 11.11
N ASP A 142 7.26 -0.88 11.42
CA ASP A 142 5.94 -1.51 11.50
C ASP A 142 5.54 -2.11 10.13
N LEU A 143 5.65 -1.31 9.06
CA LEU A 143 5.41 -1.79 7.70
C LEU A 143 6.32 -2.96 7.32
N ALA A 144 7.60 -2.94 7.70
CA ALA A 144 8.54 -4.01 7.40
C ALA A 144 8.14 -5.33 8.06
N LEU A 145 7.71 -5.30 9.33
CA LEU A 145 7.22 -6.48 10.04
C LEU A 145 5.97 -7.05 9.39
N HIS A 146 4.94 -6.24 9.16
CA HIS A 146 3.69 -6.70 8.56
C HIS A 146 3.87 -7.21 7.12
N ARG A 147 4.78 -6.60 6.34
CA ARG A 147 5.19 -7.09 5.02
C ARG A 147 5.82 -8.48 5.10
N ALA A 148 6.68 -8.71 6.09
CA ALA A 148 7.29 -10.03 6.30
C ALA A 148 6.25 -11.08 6.73
N ILE A 149 5.26 -10.71 7.55
CA ILE A 149 4.13 -11.59 7.89
C ILE A 149 3.33 -11.96 6.62
N ALA A 150 3.05 -10.98 5.76
CA ALA A 150 2.36 -11.24 4.49
C ALA A 150 3.18 -12.15 3.54
N ALA A 151 4.51 -12.04 3.55
CA ALA A 151 5.40 -12.94 2.80
C ALA A 151 5.37 -14.36 3.39
N ALA A 152 5.48 -14.52 4.72
CA ALA A 152 5.40 -15.79 5.42
C ALA A 152 4.04 -16.51 5.27
N ALA A 153 2.98 -15.78 4.91
CA ALA A 153 1.68 -16.34 4.56
C ALA A 153 1.73 -17.28 3.34
N GLY A 154 2.80 -17.24 2.52
CA GLY A 154 3.00 -18.12 1.38
C GLY A 154 1.88 -18.04 0.34
N ASN A 155 1.23 -16.87 0.22
CA ASN A 155 0.22 -16.57 -0.78
C ASN A 155 0.67 -15.35 -1.60
N PRO A 156 1.21 -15.56 -2.83
CA PRO A 156 1.76 -14.47 -3.62
C PRO A 156 0.71 -13.42 -4.03
N VAL A 157 -0.56 -13.79 -4.14
CA VAL A 157 -1.63 -12.84 -4.45
C VAL A 157 -1.91 -11.93 -3.24
N LEU A 158 -2.01 -12.51 -2.05
CA LEU A 158 -2.19 -11.75 -0.80
C LEU A 158 -1.01 -10.82 -0.55
N GLN A 159 0.21 -11.32 -0.71
CA GLN A 159 1.43 -10.51 -0.61
C GLN A 159 1.42 -9.35 -1.61
N SER A 160 1.10 -9.61 -2.87
CA SER A 160 1.00 -8.57 -3.89
C SER A 160 -0.05 -7.52 -3.54
N LEU A 161 -1.24 -7.93 -3.07
CA LEU A 161 -2.28 -7.00 -2.62
C LEU A 161 -1.79 -6.13 -1.46
N TYR A 162 -1.10 -6.73 -0.47
CA TYR A 162 -0.55 -5.99 0.66
C TYR A 162 0.51 -4.96 0.23
N GLU A 163 1.49 -5.39 -0.60
CA GLU A 163 2.55 -4.51 -1.12
C GLU A 163 2.01 -3.29 -1.86
N ASN A 164 0.90 -3.47 -2.52
CA ASN A 164 0.30 -2.42 -3.33
C ASN A 164 -0.59 -1.46 -2.53
N LEU A 165 -0.96 -1.86 -1.32
CA LEU A 165 -1.64 -1.02 -0.35
C LEU A 165 -0.65 -0.34 0.61
N ILE A 166 0.63 -0.71 0.55
CA ILE A 166 1.64 -0.36 1.55
C ILE A 166 1.74 1.16 1.80
N ASP A 167 1.68 1.98 0.75
CA ASP A 167 1.79 3.43 0.87
C ASP A 167 0.57 4.02 1.61
N ALA A 168 -0.63 3.51 1.30
CA ALA A 168 -1.86 3.93 1.98
C ALA A 168 -1.91 3.42 3.42
N ILE A 169 -1.43 2.20 3.66
CA ILE A 169 -1.27 1.62 5.00
C ILE A 169 -0.26 2.45 5.80
N GLY A 170 0.87 2.83 5.22
CA GLY A 170 1.87 3.68 5.86
C GLY A 170 1.33 5.06 6.25
N ALA A 171 0.53 5.67 5.39
CA ALA A 171 -0.16 6.93 5.72
C ALA A 171 -1.17 6.75 6.87
N ASN A 172 -1.88 5.61 6.89
CA ASN A 172 -2.79 5.23 7.96
C ASN A 172 -2.04 5.02 9.30
N ILE A 173 -0.94 4.24 9.30
CA ILE A 173 -0.11 4.02 10.48
C ILE A 173 0.44 5.36 11.00
N ARG A 174 0.97 6.22 10.14
CA ARG A 174 1.49 7.54 10.53
C ARG A 174 0.45 8.37 11.27
N THR A 175 -0.78 8.42 10.76
CA THR A 175 -1.87 9.14 11.41
C THR A 175 -2.19 8.54 12.78
N ASN A 176 -2.20 7.22 12.89
CA ASN A 176 -2.48 6.50 14.12
C ASN A 176 -1.36 6.67 15.15
N VAL A 177 -0.08 6.53 14.74
CA VAL A 177 1.08 6.72 15.60
C VAL A 177 1.12 8.13 16.18
N ILE A 178 0.90 9.17 15.36
CA ILE A 178 0.87 10.57 15.82
C ILE A 178 -0.24 10.77 16.87
N GLY A 179 -1.40 10.12 16.69
CA GLY A 179 -2.51 10.19 17.66
C GLY A 179 -2.24 9.45 18.97
N LEU A 180 -1.35 8.45 18.98
CA LEU A 180 -1.13 7.54 20.11
C LEU A 180 0.19 7.73 20.85
N VAL A 181 1.13 8.52 20.35
CA VAL A 181 2.44 8.79 20.99
C VAL A 181 2.32 9.22 22.45
N HIS A 182 1.14 9.70 22.86
CA HIS A 182 0.88 10.14 24.23
C HIS A 182 0.18 9.10 25.13
N THR A 183 -0.20 7.93 24.61
CA THR A 183 -1.09 7.02 25.35
C THR A 183 -0.61 5.59 25.53
N ARG A 184 0.42 5.10 24.80
CA ARG A 184 0.87 3.69 24.90
C ARG A 184 2.38 3.53 24.82
N SER A 185 2.93 2.90 25.85
CA SER A 185 4.34 2.46 25.95
C SER A 185 4.56 0.99 25.53
N GLU A 186 3.53 0.26 25.08
CA GLU A 186 3.59 -1.19 24.89
C GLU A 186 2.78 -1.67 23.69
N ASP A 187 3.02 -1.10 22.48
CA ASP A 187 2.54 -1.72 21.25
C ASP A 187 3.51 -2.84 20.84
N ASP A 188 3.49 -3.91 21.65
CA ASP A 188 4.32 -5.06 21.48
C ASP A 188 3.69 -6.07 20.52
N HIS A 189 4.41 -6.41 19.44
CA HIS A 189 4.01 -7.47 18.52
C HIS A 189 4.62 -8.82 18.91
N ASP A 190 5.25 -8.93 20.09
CA ASP A 190 5.83 -10.18 20.56
C ASP A 190 4.80 -11.30 20.61
N ALA A 191 3.61 -11.03 21.14
CA ALA A 191 2.55 -12.01 21.25
C ALA A 191 2.08 -12.51 19.85
N LEU A 192 2.04 -11.63 18.85
CA LEU A 192 1.73 -11.99 17.47
C LEU A 192 2.83 -12.85 16.84
N VAL A 193 4.10 -12.47 17.00
CA VAL A 193 5.24 -13.23 16.48
C VAL A 193 5.33 -14.57 17.19
N ASP A 194 5.11 -14.63 18.51
CA ASP A 194 5.04 -15.86 19.30
C ASP A 194 3.94 -16.81 18.79
N ALA A 195 2.75 -16.29 18.52
CA ALA A 195 1.64 -17.07 17.98
C ALA A 195 1.97 -17.65 16.59
N ILE A 196 2.57 -16.85 15.71
CA ILE A 196 3.04 -17.30 14.40
C ILE A 196 4.11 -18.39 14.55
N GLU A 197 5.11 -18.18 15.40
CA GLU A 197 6.18 -19.17 15.66
C GLU A 197 5.61 -20.49 16.22
N ALA A 198 4.71 -20.40 17.19
CA ALA A 198 4.04 -21.57 17.77
C ALA A 198 3.18 -22.34 16.77
N GLY A 199 2.80 -21.70 15.65
CA GLY A 199 1.87 -22.27 14.66
C GLY A 199 0.44 -22.29 15.17
N ASP A 200 0.05 -21.27 15.91
CA ASP A 200 -1.29 -21.08 16.45
C ASP A 200 -2.04 -19.99 15.65
N PRO A 201 -2.82 -20.38 14.63
CA PRO A 201 -3.51 -19.40 13.78
C PRO A 201 -4.64 -18.67 14.50
N GLU A 202 -5.30 -19.28 15.49
CA GLU A 202 -6.38 -18.64 16.23
C GLU A 202 -5.83 -17.53 17.10
N ARG A 203 -4.74 -17.80 17.86
CA ARG A 203 -4.05 -16.80 18.63
C ARG A 203 -3.47 -15.69 17.75
N ALA A 204 -2.90 -15.99 16.59
CA ALA A 204 -2.38 -14.99 15.68
C ALA A 204 -3.50 -14.04 15.15
N ILE A 205 -4.71 -14.57 14.88
CA ILE A 205 -5.89 -13.78 14.54
C ILE A 205 -6.29 -12.85 15.70
N ASP A 206 -6.34 -13.36 16.91
CA ASP A 206 -6.76 -12.60 18.10
C ASP A 206 -5.78 -11.46 18.39
N GLU A 207 -4.48 -11.72 18.33
CA GLU A 207 -3.45 -10.70 18.58
C GLU A 207 -3.50 -9.56 17.54
N ILE A 208 -3.53 -9.88 16.23
CA ILE A 208 -3.59 -8.82 15.20
C ILE A 208 -4.92 -8.08 15.21
N THR A 209 -6.03 -8.77 15.53
CA THR A 209 -7.34 -8.14 15.63
C THR A 209 -7.40 -7.18 16.80
N SER A 210 -6.86 -7.57 17.95
CA SER A 210 -6.79 -6.75 19.17
C SER A 210 -5.93 -5.51 18.95
N TYR A 211 -4.78 -5.68 18.28
CA TYR A 211 -3.91 -4.58 17.88
C TYR A 211 -4.66 -3.56 17.01
N LEU A 212 -5.32 -4.01 15.95
CA LEU A 212 -6.02 -3.14 15.01
C LEU A 212 -7.31 -2.52 15.59
N ALA A 213 -7.96 -3.19 16.54
CA ALA A 213 -9.20 -2.68 17.17
C ALA A 213 -8.99 -1.35 17.90
N VAL A 214 -7.82 -1.10 18.43
CA VAL A 214 -7.46 0.16 19.09
C VAL A 214 -7.55 1.34 18.13
N TYR A 215 -7.10 1.15 16.88
CA TYR A 215 -7.13 2.20 15.86
C TYR A 215 -8.55 2.42 15.32
N ILE A 216 -9.38 1.37 15.26
CA ILE A 216 -10.77 1.47 14.81
C ILE A 216 -11.61 2.23 15.84
N SER A 217 -11.41 1.96 17.13
CA SER A 217 -12.19 2.58 18.23
C SER A 217 -11.83 4.06 18.46
N GLY A 218 -10.56 4.44 18.26
CA GLY A 218 -10.08 5.81 18.44
C GLY A 218 -10.60 6.81 17.41
N GLN A 219 -11.01 6.36 16.24
CA GLN A 219 -11.52 7.23 15.18
C GLN A 219 -13.00 7.60 15.33
N GLY A 220 -13.76 6.82 16.09
CA GLY A 220 -15.17 7.15 16.40
C GLY A 220 -15.34 8.38 17.30
N ALA A 221 -14.31 8.76 18.06
CA ALA A 221 -14.39 9.87 19.02
C ALA A 221 -14.09 11.26 18.41
N THR A 222 -13.41 11.33 17.27
CA THR A 222 -13.01 12.61 16.64
C THR A 222 -13.98 13.09 15.56
N GLY A 223 -14.98 12.29 15.19
CA GLY A 223 -15.94 12.59 14.10
C GLY A 223 -17.23 13.30 14.56
N SER A 224 -17.43 13.52 15.87
CA SER A 224 -18.74 14.00 16.41
C SER A 224 -18.78 15.46 16.83
N GLU A 225 -17.73 16.26 16.67
CA GLU A 225 -17.72 17.66 17.11
C GLU A 225 -17.61 18.70 15.97
N ALA A 226 -18.26 18.44 14.84
CA ALA A 226 -18.51 19.49 13.85
C ALA A 226 -20.04 19.76 13.77
N SER A 227 -20.67 20.09 14.90
CA SER A 227 -22.03 20.61 14.93
C SER A 227 -22.00 22.12 14.70
N ALA A 228 -22.76 22.58 13.71
CA ALA A 228 -22.87 23.93 13.20
C ALA A 228 -23.12 25.01 14.25
N PRO A 229 -22.68 26.26 14.03
CA PRO A 229 -23.05 27.36 14.88
C PRO A 229 -24.52 27.72 14.65
N SER A 230 -25.32 27.66 15.72
CA SER A 230 -26.66 28.14 15.81
C SER A 230 -26.71 29.67 15.56
N THR A 231 -27.31 30.06 14.45
CA THR A 231 -27.70 31.47 14.22
C THR A 231 -28.88 31.83 15.10
N ALA A 232 -28.61 32.40 16.25
CA ALA A 232 -29.63 33.05 17.05
C ALA A 232 -30.02 34.39 16.40
N THR A 233 -31.18 34.42 15.79
CA THR A 233 -31.85 35.64 15.31
C THR A 233 -32.40 36.37 16.53
N SER A 234 -31.73 37.44 16.91
CA SER A 234 -32.25 38.41 17.89
C SER A 234 -33.26 39.34 17.21
N GLY A 235 -34.54 39.08 17.45
CA GLY A 235 -35.60 40.02 17.11
C GLY A 235 -35.56 41.24 18.04
N ARG A 236 -35.43 42.39 17.46
CA ARG A 236 -35.57 43.68 18.16
C ARG A 236 -36.84 44.38 17.70
N THR A 237 -37.88 44.24 18.50
CA THR A 237 -39.05 45.11 18.49
C THR A 237 -38.68 46.49 19.05
N GLY A 238 -38.95 47.53 18.32
CA GLY A 238 -38.86 48.91 18.77
C GLY A 238 -39.92 49.74 18.12
N GLN A 239 -40.90 50.15 18.91
CA GLN A 239 -42.03 50.98 18.56
C GLN A 239 -41.73 52.46 18.87
N PRO A 240 -42.63 53.40 18.58
CA PRO A 240 -42.31 54.63 17.86
C PRO A 240 -42.39 55.87 18.73
N ARG A 241 -41.85 56.93 18.19
CA ARG A 241 -42.48 58.31 18.20
C ARG A 241 -41.78 59.13 17.14
#